data_3edde453415930bfb5629859241e0442
#
_entry.id   3edde453415930bfb5629859241e0442
#
_cell.length_a   1.000
_cell.length_b   1.000
_cell.length_c   1.000
_cell.angle_alpha   90.00
_cell.angle_beta   90.00
_cell.angle_gamma   90.00
#
_symmetry.space_group_name_H-M   'P 1'
#
loop_
_entity.id
_entity.type
_entity.pdbx_description
1 polymer ?
#
loop_
_entity_poly.entity_id
_entity_poly.type
_entity_poly.pdbx_seq_one_letter_code
_entity_poly.pdbx_strand_id
1 'polypeptide(L)'
;MEEKNCEILFEYLRDIIYDSENAKLDIEQLDEPFLKLGMGLQYLDKAVKEMKHYSAELSQGNLSIEAPGRDNFLCENLKNIHANLNHLTWQAKQVAKGDYSQSVSYLGEFSEAFNTMTKQL
;
A
#
# COMPACT_ATOMS: atom_id res chain seq x y z
N MET A 1 7.87 -13.13 33.94
CA MET A 1 8.87 -13.10 32.88
C MET A 1 8.25 -13.38 31.53
N GLU A 2 7.82 -14.62 31.27
CA GLU A 2 7.13 -14.93 30.02
C GLU A 2 5.83 -14.16 29.87
N GLU A 3 5.06 -14.03 30.95
CA GLU A 3 3.81 -13.28 30.93
C GLU A 3 4.03 -11.83 30.53
N LYS A 4 5.10 -11.20 31.01
CA LYS A 4 5.42 -9.82 30.68
C LYS A 4 5.76 -9.69 29.18
N ASN A 5 6.58 -10.60 28.64
CA ASN A 5 6.91 -10.61 27.23
C ASN A 5 5.67 -10.80 26.35
N CYS A 6 4.83 -11.75 26.71
CA CYS A 6 3.58 -12.01 25.98
C CYS A 6 2.65 -10.82 26.01
N GLU A 7 2.52 -10.16 27.16
CA GLU A 7 1.67 -8.99 27.31
C GLU A 7 2.16 -7.82 26.45
N ILE A 8 3.47 -7.55 26.46
CA ILE A 8 4.06 -6.50 25.64
C ILE A 8 3.80 -6.77 24.16
N LEU A 9 4.04 -7.99 23.71
CA LEU A 9 3.83 -8.36 22.32
C LEU A 9 2.37 -8.34 21.91
N PHE A 10 1.48 -8.78 22.81
CA PHE A 10 0.04 -8.75 22.54
C PHE A 10 -0.46 -7.31 22.37
N GLU A 11 -0.05 -6.42 23.26
CA GLU A 11 -0.46 -5.02 23.19
C GLU A 11 0.08 -4.36 21.91
N TYR A 12 1.31 -4.68 21.56
CA TYR A 12 1.91 -4.17 20.34
C TYR A 12 1.17 -4.65 19.10
N LEU A 13 0.89 -5.94 19.01
CA LEU A 13 0.12 -6.52 17.91
C LEU A 13 -1.26 -5.87 17.80
N ARG A 14 -1.93 -5.70 18.92
CA ARG A 14 -3.23 -5.04 18.95
C ARG A 14 -3.14 -3.63 18.39
N ASP A 15 -2.11 -2.88 18.77
CA ASP A 15 -1.92 -1.52 18.30
C ASP A 15 -1.62 -1.49 16.80
N ILE A 16 -0.84 -2.43 16.28
CA ILE A 16 -0.61 -2.53 14.82
C ILE A 16 -1.93 -2.67 14.08
N ILE A 17 -2.85 -3.45 14.63
CA ILE A 17 -4.14 -3.72 13.97
C ILE A 17 -5.10 -2.55 14.12
N TYR A 18 -5.23 -2.01 15.31
CA TYR A 18 -6.31 -1.06 15.64
C TYR A 18 -5.86 0.40 15.79
N ASP A 19 -4.57 0.65 15.98
CA ASP A 19 -4.03 2.00 16.21
C ASP A 19 -2.60 2.07 15.67
N SER A 20 -2.46 1.75 14.39
CA SER A 20 -1.15 1.56 13.77
C SER A 20 -0.25 2.80 13.84
N GLU A 21 -0.82 4.00 13.84
CA GLU A 21 -0.02 5.23 13.92
C GLU A 21 0.76 5.33 15.23
N ASN A 22 0.18 4.80 16.32
CA ASN A 22 0.78 4.86 17.65
C ASN A 22 1.47 3.56 18.07
N ALA A 23 1.44 2.53 17.21
CA ALA A 23 2.08 1.26 17.52
C ALA A 23 3.59 1.45 17.68
N LYS A 24 4.13 0.97 18.79
CA LYS A 24 5.53 1.16 19.13
C LYS A 24 5.99 0.03 20.03
N LEU A 25 7.17 -0.51 19.76
CA LEU A 25 7.75 -1.57 20.56
C LEU A 25 9.18 -1.22 20.95
N ASP A 26 9.47 -1.31 22.25
CA ASP A 26 10.83 -1.22 22.75
C ASP A 26 11.36 -2.66 22.90
N ILE A 27 12.18 -3.10 21.95
CA ILE A 27 12.70 -4.47 21.93
C ILE A 27 13.64 -4.75 23.11
N GLU A 28 14.20 -3.71 23.74
CA GLU A 28 15.07 -3.89 24.90
C GLU A 28 14.33 -4.46 26.11
N GLN A 29 13.00 -4.35 26.13
CA GLN A 29 12.19 -4.90 27.20
C GLN A 29 11.90 -6.39 27.02
N LEU A 30 12.30 -6.98 25.90
CA LEU A 30 12.02 -8.37 25.58
C LEU A 30 13.22 -9.27 25.84
N ASP A 31 12.96 -10.46 26.34
CA ASP A 31 13.95 -11.51 26.54
C ASP A 31 13.92 -12.51 25.38
N GLU A 32 15.02 -13.23 25.22
CA GLU A 32 15.01 -14.36 24.30
C GLU A 32 14.09 -15.47 24.83
N PRO A 33 13.30 -16.18 24.00
CA PRO A 33 13.25 -16.11 22.53
C PRO A 33 12.30 -15.02 21.99
N PHE A 34 11.64 -14.24 22.83
CA PHE A 34 10.62 -13.26 22.44
C PHE A 34 11.20 -12.10 21.63
N LEU A 35 12.48 -11.83 21.77
CA LEU A 35 13.14 -10.76 21.03
C LEU A 35 13.00 -10.94 19.51
N LYS A 36 13.21 -12.15 19.01
CA LYS A 36 13.06 -12.44 17.57
C LYS A 36 11.66 -12.17 17.08
N LEU A 37 10.66 -12.59 17.86
CA LEU A 37 9.27 -12.35 17.52
C LEU A 37 8.97 -10.85 17.48
N GLY A 38 9.51 -10.13 18.48
CA GLY A 38 9.35 -8.67 18.53
C GLY A 38 9.94 -7.97 17.31
N MET A 39 11.11 -8.41 16.88
CA MET A 39 11.76 -7.85 15.69
C MET A 39 10.94 -8.13 14.43
N GLY A 40 10.38 -9.34 14.32
CA GLY A 40 9.50 -9.67 13.20
C GLY A 40 8.24 -8.83 13.19
N LEU A 41 7.66 -8.58 14.36
CA LEU A 41 6.49 -7.71 14.48
C LEU A 41 6.81 -6.25 14.13
N GLN A 42 8.03 -5.78 14.43
CA GLN A 42 8.46 -4.44 14.02
C GLN A 42 8.56 -4.32 12.50
N TYR A 43 9.00 -5.37 11.84
CA TYR A 43 9.01 -5.41 10.38
C TYR A 43 7.59 -5.30 9.82
N LEU A 44 6.66 -6.07 10.39
CA LEU A 44 5.24 -6.02 10.02
C LEU A 44 4.65 -4.63 10.29
N ASP A 45 4.95 -4.05 11.46
CA ASP A 45 4.49 -2.72 11.84
C ASP A 45 4.91 -1.68 10.81
N LYS A 46 6.18 -1.68 10.43
CA LYS A 46 6.69 -0.76 9.42
C LYS A 46 5.98 -0.94 8.08
N ALA A 47 5.79 -2.20 7.66
CA ALA A 47 5.11 -2.50 6.41
C ALA A 47 3.66 -2.01 6.41
N VAL A 48 2.96 -2.19 7.53
CA VAL A 48 1.58 -1.73 7.69
C VAL A 48 1.49 -0.21 7.62
N LYS A 49 2.37 0.50 8.33
CA LYS A 49 2.38 1.97 8.31
C LYS A 49 2.63 2.52 6.92
N GLU A 50 3.61 1.97 6.21
CA GLU A 50 3.91 2.37 4.83
C GLU A 50 2.73 2.08 3.89
N MET A 51 2.13 0.90 4.02
CA MET A 51 1.00 0.50 3.19
C MET A 51 -0.20 1.41 3.41
N LYS A 52 -0.51 1.76 4.66
CA LYS A 52 -1.63 2.63 4.99
C LYS A 52 -1.42 4.04 4.43
N HIS A 53 -0.21 4.57 4.57
CA HIS A 53 0.12 5.89 4.03
C HIS A 53 0.02 5.89 2.49
N TYR A 54 0.63 4.91 1.85
CA TYR A 54 0.64 4.79 0.40
C TYR A 54 -0.76 4.64 -0.17
N SER A 55 -1.55 3.72 0.39
CA SER A 55 -2.92 3.50 -0.08
C SER A 55 -3.82 4.70 0.16
N ALA A 56 -3.64 5.43 1.26
CA ALA A 56 -4.39 6.64 1.53
C ALA A 56 -4.11 7.72 0.48
N GLU A 57 -2.84 7.92 0.12
CA GLU A 57 -2.45 8.88 -0.90
C GLU A 57 -3.03 8.51 -2.28
N LEU A 58 -2.95 7.22 -2.63
CA LEU A 58 -3.53 6.75 -3.88
C LEU A 58 -5.04 6.94 -3.92
N SER A 59 -5.71 6.70 -2.79
CA SER A 59 -7.17 6.86 -2.71
C SER A 59 -7.62 8.31 -2.88
N GLN A 60 -6.74 9.27 -2.61
CA GLN A 60 -7.00 10.69 -2.82
C GLN A 60 -6.59 11.17 -4.21
N GLY A 61 -6.06 10.26 -5.03
CA GLY A 61 -5.62 10.61 -6.38
C GLY A 61 -4.23 11.19 -6.45
N ASN A 62 -3.44 11.14 -5.36
CA ASN A 62 -2.07 11.63 -5.37
C ASN A 62 -1.16 10.60 -6.03
N LEU A 63 -1.05 10.66 -7.36
CA LEU A 63 -0.28 9.70 -8.14
C LEU A 63 1.22 10.03 -8.21
N SER A 64 1.64 11.16 -7.69
CA SER A 64 3.05 11.53 -7.66
C SER A 64 3.78 11.01 -6.41
N ILE A 65 3.07 10.33 -5.51
CA ILE A 65 3.68 9.75 -4.33
C ILE A 65 4.72 8.70 -4.70
N GLU A 66 5.80 8.64 -3.92
CA GLU A 66 6.83 7.63 -4.11
C GLU A 66 6.34 6.29 -3.55
N ALA A 67 6.50 5.22 -4.34
CA ALA A 67 6.09 3.88 -3.94
C ALA A 67 7.05 3.31 -2.89
N PRO A 68 6.55 2.50 -1.93
CA PRO A 68 7.41 1.79 -0.99
C PRO A 68 8.39 0.86 -1.70
N GLY A 69 9.46 0.49 -1.01
CA GLY A 69 10.48 -0.41 -1.53
C GLY A 69 9.99 -1.85 -1.70
N ARG A 70 10.83 -2.67 -2.32
CA ARG A 70 10.52 -4.09 -2.58
C ARG A 70 10.37 -4.91 -1.31
N ASP A 71 10.93 -4.43 -0.20
CA ASP A 71 10.86 -5.11 1.09
C ASP A 71 9.47 -5.06 1.71
N ASN A 72 8.58 -4.20 1.20
CA ASN A 72 7.22 -4.15 1.73
C ASN A 72 6.32 -5.11 0.97
N PHE A 73 6.13 -6.31 1.54
CA PHE A 73 5.37 -7.39 0.94
C PHE A 73 3.86 -7.09 0.80
N LEU A 74 3.36 -6.06 1.48
CA LEU A 74 1.93 -5.70 1.45
C LEU A 74 1.57 -4.77 0.28
N CYS A 75 2.56 -4.20 -0.40
CA CYS A 75 2.31 -3.12 -1.36
C CYS A 75 2.46 -3.50 -2.82
N GLU A 76 2.73 -4.77 -3.13
CA GLU A 76 2.96 -5.19 -4.51
C GLU A 76 1.78 -4.87 -5.43
N ASN A 77 0.58 -5.27 -5.03
CA ASN A 77 -0.62 -5.00 -5.83
C ASN A 77 -0.96 -3.52 -5.88
N LEU A 78 -0.72 -2.79 -4.80
CA LEU A 78 -0.92 -1.34 -4.78
C LEU A 78 0.01 -0.64 -5.77
N LYS A 79 1.25 -1.11 -5.90
CA LYS A 79 2.18 -0.57 -6.88
C LYS A 79 1.70 -0.80 -8.31
N ASN A 80 1.09 -1.95 -8.57
CA ASN A 80 0.52 -2.24 -9.88
C ASN A 80 -0.66 -1.31 -10.18
N ILE A 81 -1.54 -1.09 -9.20
CA ILE A 81 -2.63 -0.13 -9.33
C ILE A 81 -2.09 1.26 -9.59
N HIS A 82 -1.07 1.67 -8.85
CA HIS A 82 -0.44 2.98 -9.00
C HIS A 82 0.11 3.17 -10.43
N ALA A 83 0.86 2.19 -10.92
CA ALA A 83 1.42 2.23 -12.26
C ALA A 83 0.31 2.30 -13.32
N ASN A 84 -0.76 1.51 -13.14
CA ASN A 84 -1.88 1.52 -14.07
C ASN A 84 -2.61 2.86 -14.08
N LEU A 85 -2.79 3.47 -12.90
CA LEU A 85 -3.43 4.78 -12.80
C LEU A 85 -2.58 5.89 -13.44
N ASN A 86 -1.26 5.83 -13.27
CA ASN A 86 -0.36 6.77 -13.93
C ASN A 86 -0.46 6.65 -15.44
N HIS A 87 -0.45 5.43 -15.96
CA HIS A 87 -0.55 5.18 -17.39
C HIS A 87 -1.91 5.63 -17.93
N LEU A 88 -2.98 5.29 -17.21
CA LEU A 88 -4.34 5.70 -17.58
C LEU A 88 -4.47 7.22 -17.59
N THR A 89 -3.90 7.90 -16.60
CA THR A 89 -3.91 9.35 -16.54
C THR A 89 -3.24 9.96 -17.77
N TRP A 90 -2.10 9.40 -18.17
CA TRP A 90 -1.41 9.84 -19.38
C TRP A 90 -2.28 9.63 -20.62
N GLN A 91 -2.90 8.45 -20.75
CA GLN A 91 -3.77 8.15 -21.89
C GLN A 91 -4.98 9.09 -21.93
N ALA A 92 -5.59 9.37 -20.77
CA ALA A 92 -6.71 10.30 -20.69
C ALA A 92 -6.31 11.70 -21.15
N LYS A 93 -5.10 12.14 -20.80
CA LYS A 93 -4.58 13.43 -21.25
C LYS A 93 -4.38 13.45 -22.77
N GLN A 94 -3.96 12.34 -23.36
CA GLN A 94 -3.83 12.25 -24.83
C GLN A 94 -5.19 12.34 -25.50
N VAL A 95 -6.21 11.66 -24.95
CA VAL A 95 -7.58 11.76 -25.48
C VAL A 95 -8.07 13.21 -25.39
N ALA A 96 -7.81 13.88 -24.27
CA ALA A 96 -8.20 15.28 -24.09
C ALA A 96 -7.55 16.21 -25.11
N LYS A 97 -6.39 15.83 -25.64
CA LYS A 97 -5.69 16.58 -26.69
C LYS A 97 -6.14 16.19 -28.09
N GLY A 98 -7.08 15.25 -28.22
CA GLY A 98 -7.62 14.82 -29.49
C GLY A 98 -7.07 13.50 -30.04
N ASP A 99 -6.21 12.82 -29.31
CA ASP A 99 -5.71 11.51 -29.72
C ASP A 99 -6.68 10.41 -29.28
N TYR A 100 -7.63 10.10 -30.15
CA TYR A 100 -8.65 9.08 -29.88
C TYR A 100 -8.21 7.67 -30.27
N SER A 101 -6.93 7.50 -30.64
CA SER A 101 -6.38 6.17 -30.93
C SER A 101 -5.97 5.42 -29.68
N GLN A 102 -6.03 6.05 -28.51
CA GLN A 102 -5.68 5.42 -27.26
C GLN A 102 -6.61 4.26 -26.93
N SER A 103 -6.04 3.14 -26.48
CA SER A 103 -6.82 2.01 -25.98
C SER A 103 -6.19 1.46 -24.71
N VAL A 104 -7.03 0.89 -23.86
CA VAL A 104 -6.64 0.34 -22.55
C VAL A 104 -6.94 -1.15 -22.55
N SER A 105 -6.00 -1.98 -22.09
CA SER A 105 -6.16 -3.43 -22.09
C SER A 105 -5.89 -4.07 -20.71
N TYR A 106 -5.62 -3.27 -19.69
CA TYR A 106 -5.05 -3.75 -18.44
C TYR A 106 -5.93 -3.48 -17.22
N LEU A 107 -7.16 -3.01 -17.38
CA LEU A 107 -8.06 -2.65 -16.28
C LEU A 107 -9.45 -3.33 -16.36
N GLY A 108 -9.51 -4.51 -16.98
CA GLY A 108 -10.76 -5.31 -17.00
C GLY A 108 -11.96 -4.53 -17.54
N GLU A 109 -13.02 -4.50 -16.76
CA GLU A 109 -14.27 -3.80 -17.15
C GLU A 109 -14.06 -2.32 -17.45
N PHE A 110 -13.17 -1.67 -16.72
CA PHE A 110 -12.85 -0.27 -16.98
C PHE A 110 -12.23 -0.09 -18.36
N SER A 111 -11.39 -1.04 -18.80
CA SER A 111 -10.80 -1.01 -20.15
C SER A 111 -11.87 -0.99 -21.22
N GLU A 112 -12.89 -1.84 -21.09
CA GLU A 112 -13.99 -1.88 -22.05
C GLU A 112 -14.75 -0.56 -22.07
N ALA A 113 -15.07 0.00 -20.90
CA ALA A 113 -15.78 1.27 -20.79
C ALA A 113 -14.98 2.42 -21.41
N PHE A 114 -13.68 2.48 -21.09
CA PHE A 114 -12.81 3.52 -21.62
C PHE A 114 -12.72 3.45 -23.15
N ASN A 115 -12.51 2.24 -23.69
CA ASN A 115 -12.38 2.05 -25.12
C ASN A 115 -13.66 2.37 -25.86
N THR A 116 -14.81 2.00 -25.28
CA THR A 116 -16.12 2.36 -25.84
C THR A 116 -16.28 3.88 -25.88
N MET A 117 -15.91 4.55 -24.78
CA MET A 117 -15.98 6.01 -24.70
C MET A 117 -15.14 6.67 -25.78
N THR A 118 -13.88 6.24 -25.97
CA THR A 118 -12.98 6.83 -26.95
C THR A 118 -13.49 6.64 -28.40
N LYS A 119 -14.15 5.51 -28.68
CA LYS A 119 -14.72 5.27 -30.01
C LYS A 119 -15.91 6.19 -30.33
N GLN A 120 -16.58 6.71 -29.30
CA GLN A 120 -17.70 7.60 -29.47
C GLN A 120 -17.31 9.07 -29.62
N LEU A 121 -16.04 9.37 -29.41
CA LEU A 121 -15.52 10.72 -29.57
C LEU A 121 -15.13 10.98 -31.01
#